data_7920473ef095a141179582119f058d18
#
_entry.id   7920473ef095a141179582119f058d18
#
_cell.length_a   1.000
_cell.length_b   1.000
_cell.length_c   1.000
_cell.angle_alpha   90.00
_cell.angle_beta   90.00
_cell.angle_gamma   90.00
#
_symmetry.space_group_name_H-M   'P 1'
#
loop_
_entity.id
_entity.type
_entity.pdbx_description
1 polymer ?
#
loop_
_entity_poly.entity_id
_entity_poly.type
_entity_poly.pdbx_seq_one_letter_code
_entity_poly.pdbx_strand_id
1 'polypeptide(L)'
;VYDDINATSRDLINAGLNNLFGEVSWFYCTAASDVINRVVTYNYLDSSPKRPIWTTGTLPRSAWQDSAVFDKPHATYYTSSDNASFDVTGNTDGVTIYYQQETGTDQIDAGGSVTAVIGSITSGDFDITQKRASTGQVVGTPDLRGDGEYIMRISRFIPDFISQTGNTAVKFKTRIYPNSTEQTTTFSCSSS
;
A
#
# COMPACT_ATOMS: atom_id res chain seq x y z
N VAL A 1 -2.43 -11.37 6.03
CA VAL A 1 -3.24 -11.99 4.96
C VAL A 1 -3.96 -13.23 5.48
N TYR A 2 -3.26 -14.20 6.08
CA TYR A 2 -3.90 -15.47 6.51
C TYR A 2 -5.01 -15.27 7.54
N ASP A 3 -4.89 -14.28 8.42
CA ASP A 3 -5.89 -13.98 9.45
C ASP A 3 -7.06 -13.11 8.92
N ASP A 4 -6.91 -12.57 7.71
CA ASP A 4 -7.85 -11.61 7.12
C ASP A 4 -8.58 -12.17 5.88
N ILE A 5 -8.22 -13.34 5.40
CA ILE A 5 -8.79 -13.90 4.18
C ILE A 5 -10.14 -14.58 4.42
N ASN A 6 -11.12 -14.31 3.56
CA ASN A 6 -12.38 -15.05 3.56
C ASN A 6 -12.16 -16.47 3.03
N ALA A 7 -12.27 -17.46 3.93
CA ALA A 7 -12.06 -18.86 3.58
C ALA A 7 -13.14 -19.42 2.63
N THR A 8 -14.33 -18.83 2.62
CA THR A 8 -15.47 -19.26 1.77
C THR A 8 -15.34 -18.76 0.34
N SER A 9 -14.74 -17.58 0.15
CA SER A 9 -14.60 -16.92 -1.17
C SER A 9 -13.18 -17.05 -1.75
N ARG A 10 -12.47 -18.13 -1.45
CA ARG A 10 -11.10 -18.37 -1.94
C ARG A 10 -11.00 -18.58 -3.44
N ASP A 11 -12.05 -19.07 -4.05
CA ASP A 11 -12.19 -19.27 -5.51
C ASP A 11 -12.18 -17.98 -6.30
N LEU A 12 -12.47 -16.85 -5.65
CA LEU A 12 -12.41 -15.52 -6.26
C LEU A 12 -10.99 -14.94 -6.30
N ILE A 13 -10.02 -15.57 -5.62
CA ILE A 13 -8.64 -15.05 -5.61
C ILE A 13 -8.08 -15.10 -7.02
N ASN A 14 -7.63 -13.95 -7.49
CA ASN A 14 -6.93 -13.86 -8.76
C ASN A 14 -5.58 -13.15 -8.61
N ALA A 15 -4.71 -13.31 -9.58
CA ALA A 15 -3.39 -12.71 -9.59
C ALA A 15 -3.17 -11.89 -10.86
N GLY A 16 -2.38 -10.85 -10.75
CA GLY A 16 -1.98 -10.00 -11.84
C GLY A 16 -0.49 -9.67 -11.80
N LEU A 17 0.10 -9.48 -12.96
CA LEU A 17 1.46 -9.00 -13.13
C LEU A 17 1.44 -7.51 -13.49
N ASN A 18 2.39 -6.76 -12.95
CA ASN A 18 2.69 -5.41 -13.38
C ASN A 18 4.19 -5.34 -13.74
N ASN A 19 4.50 -5.63 -14.98
CA ASN A 19 5.90 -5.67 -15.45
C ASN A 19 6.56 -4.30 -15.44
N LEU A 20 5.79 -3.21 -15.48
CA LEU A 20 6.34 -1.84 -15.40
C LEU A 20 7.11 -1.60 -14.10
N PHE A 21 6.65 -2.21 -13.00
CA PHE A 21 7.24 -2.04 -11.67
C PHE A 21 7.81 -3.33 -11.08
N GLY A 22 7.78 -4.43 -11.84
CA GLY A 22 8.29 -5.72 -11.37
C GLY A 22 7.49 -6.30 -10.20
N GLU A 23 6.17 -6.28 -10.32
CA GLU A 23 5.26 -6.65 -9.25
C GLU A 23 4.33 -7.80 -9.63
N VAL A 24 4.04 -8.63 -8.64
CA VAL A 24 2.95 -9.62 -8.68
C VAL A 24 1.96 -9.28 -7.58
N SER A 25 0.71 -9.12 -7.96
CA SER A 25 -0.38 -8.79 -7.05
C SER A 25 -1.39 -9.93 -6.96
N TRP A 26 -1.86 -10.23 -5.74
CA TRP A 26 -2.97 -11.14 -5.49
C TRP A 26 -4.12 -10.35 -4.89
N PHE A 27 -5.26 -10.46 -5.55
CA PHE A 27 -6.51 -9.81 -5.14
C PHE A 27 -7.37 -10.82 -4.40
N TYR A 28 -7.91 -10.46 -3.24
CA TYR A 28 -8.66 -11.37 -2.38
C TYR A 28 -9.78 -10.68 -1.62
N CYS A 29 -10.68 -11.48 -1.06
CA CYS A 29 -11.75 -11.04 -0.17
C CYS A 29 -11.27 -11.07 1.27
N THR A 30 -11.49 -9.99 2.02
CA THR A 30 -11.29 -10.01 3.48
C THR A 30 -12.35 -10.88 4.15
N ALA A 31 -12.11 -11.32 5.39
CA ALA A 31 -13.04 -12.13 6.17
C ALA A 31 -14.46 -11.54 6.32
N ALA A 32 -14.57 -10.22 6.18
CA ALA A 32 -15.83 -9.48 6.27
C ALA A 32 -16.46 -9.17 4.88
N SER A 33 -15.95 -9.74 3.80
CA SER A 33 -16.40 -9.42 2.44
C SER A 33 -16.52 -10.65 1.56
N ASP A 34 -17.58 -10.72 0.77
CA ASP A 34 -17.80 -11.74 -0.25
C ASP A 34 -17.35 -11.28 -1.65
N VAL A 35 -16.86 -10.04 -1.76
CA VAL A 35 -16.29 -9.48 -2.98
C VAL A 35 -14.82 -9.09 -2.74
N ILE A 36 -14.04 -9.11 -3.81
CA ILE A 36 -12.62 -8.74 -3.76
C ILE A 36 -12.49 -7.28 -3.34
N ASN A 37 -11.76 -7.02 -2.25
CA ASN A 37 -11.59 -5.69 -1.68
C ASN A 37 -10.16 -5.39 -1.21
N ARG A 38 -9.26 -6.37 -1.29
CA ARG A 38 -7.87 -6.26 -0.84
C ARG A 38 -6.89 -6.77 -1.87
N VAL A 39 -5.68 -6.26 -1.77
CA VAL A 39 -4.54 -6.68 -2.57
C VAL A 39 -3.33 -6.92 -1.67
N VAL A 40 -2.55 -7.91 -1.99
CA VAL A 40 -1.18 -8.09 -1.53
C VAL A 40 -0.27 -8.15 -2.74
N THR A 41 0.82 -7.39 -2.71
CA THR A 41 1.75 -7.26 -3.83
C THR A 41 3.16 -7.62 -3.38
N TYR A 42 3.83 -8.39 -4.20
CA TYR A 42 5.25 -8.74 -4.08
C TYR A 42 6.04 -8.03 -5.18
N ASN A 43 7.02 -7.23 -4.79
CA ASN A 43 7.95 -6.64 -5.73
C ASN A 43 9.13 -7.59 -5.92
N TYR A 44 9.27 -8.17 -7.13
CA TYR A 44 10.32 -9.16 -7.39
C TYR A 44 11.63 -8.54 -7.90
N LEU A 45 11.61 -7.29 -8.40
CA LEU A 45 12.83 -6.61 -8.85
C LEU A 45 13.67 -6.12 -7.68
N ASP A 46 13.03 -5.51 -6.68
CA ASP A 46 13.71 -4.90 -5.53
C ASP A 46 13.86 -5.87 -4.35
N SER A 47 13.22 -7.03 -4.42
CA SER A 47 13.29 -8.06 -3.39
C SER A 47 14.59 -8.86 -3.46
N SER A 48 15.07 -9.26 -2.31
CA SER A 48 16.14 -10.26 -2.18
C SER A 48 15.70 -11.38 -1.23
N PRO A 49 16.35 -12.56 -1.27
CA PRO A 49 15.99 -13.67 -0.36
C PRO A 49 16.04 -13.30 1.13
N LYS A 50 16.89 -12.33 1.48
CA LYS A 50 17.04 -11.86 2.87
C LYS A 50 16.11 -10.67 3.18
N ARG A 51 15.57 -9.99 2.16
CA ARG A 51 14.74 -8.80 2.30
C ARG A 51 13.64 -8.79 1.23
N PRO A 52 12.61 -9.62 1.39
CA PRO A 52 11.46 -9.59 0.50
C PRO A 52 10.64 -8.32 0.73
N ILE A 53 10.18 -7.70 -0.35
CA ILE A 53 9.36 -6.49 -0.30
C ILE A 53 7.92 -6.87 -0.62
N TRP A 54 7.07 -6.70 0.37
CA TRP A 54 5.64 -6.93 0.29
C TRP A 54 4.88 -5.67 0.66
N THR A 55 3.82 -5.42 -0.07
CA THR A 55 2.86 -4.35 0.25
C THR A 55 1.45 -4.90 0.31
N THR A 56 0.59 -4.26 1.08
CA THR A 56 -0.83 -4.58 1.15
C THR A 56 -1.63 -3.31 1.00
N GLY A 57 -2.80 -3.41 0.38
CA GLY A 57 -3.63 -2.24 0.16
C GLY A 57 -5.08 -2.60 -0.13
N THR A 58 -5.86 -1.57 -0.33
CA THR A 58 -7.23 -1.66 -0.80
C THR A 58 -7.24 -1.34 -2.29
N LEU A 59 -7.30 -2.35 -3.11
CA LEU A 59 -7.43 -2.24 -4.56
C LEU A 59 -8.31 -3.39 -5.04
N PRO A 60 -9.62 -3.19 -5.15
CA PRO A 60 -10.52 -4.22 -5.61
C PRO A 60 -10.40 -4.41 -7.12
N ARG A 61 -9.94 -5.58 -7.54
CA ARG A 61 -9.86 -5.95 -8.97
C ARG A 61 -10.25 -7.41 -9.13
N SER A 62 -11.26 -7.65 -9.93
CA SER A 62 -11.79 -8.99 -10.19
C SER A 62 -11.09 -9.70 -11.35
N ALA A 63 -10.43 -8.95 -12.22
CA ALA A 63 -9.54 -9.47 -13.24
C ALA A 63 -8.45 -8.44 -13.56
N TRP A 64 -7.31 -8.93 -14.04
CA TRP A 64 -6.15 -8.11 -14.36
C TRP A 64 -5.48 -8.60 -15.65
N GLN A 65 -5.14 -7.66 -16.51
CA GLN A 65 -4.36 -7.87 -17.72
C GLN A 65 -3.13 -6.97 -17.67
N ASP A 66 -1.97 -7.56 -17.76
CA ASP A 66 -0.70 -6.82 -17.80
C ASP A 66 -0.52 -6.04 -19.11
N SER A 67 0.42 -5.12 -19.10
CA SER A 67 0.79 -4.22 -20.20
C SER A 67 1.37 -4.91 -21.45
N ALA A 68 1.43 -6.25 -21.52
CA ALA A 68 2.02 -6.98 -22.64
C ALA A 68 1.35 -6.72 -24.00
N VAL A 69 0.05 -6.44 -24.01
CA VAL A 69 -0.75 -6.14 -25.25
C VAL A 69 -1.08 -4.66 -25.32
N PHE A 70 -1.20 -4.01 -24.20
CA PHE A 70 -1.50 -2.59 -24.06
C PHE A 70 -0.30 -1.87 -23.43
N ASP A 71 -0.18 -0.57 -23.63
CA ASP A 71 0.89 0.24 -23.03
C ASP A 71 0.81 0.29 -21.50
N LYS A 72 -0.37 0.06 -20.94
CA LYS A 72 -0.66 0.09 -19.50
C LYS A 72 -1.46 -1.13 -19.08
N PRO A 73 -1.38 -1.56 -17.82
CA PRO A 73 -2.23 -2.63 -17.31
C PRO A 73 -3.70 -2.23 -17.31
N HIS A 74 -4.56 -3.20 -17.52
CA HIS A 74 -6.01 -3.07 -17.53
C HIS A 74 -6.61 -3.99 -16.49
N ALA A 75 -7.69 -3.55 -15.87
CA ALA A 75 -8.35 -4.35 -14.83
C ALA A 75 -9.86 -4.14 -14.84
N THR A 76 -10.57 -5.09 -14.25
CA THR A 76 -12.00 -4.94 -13.98
C THR A 76 -12.26 -4.98 -12.48
N TYR A 77 -13.34 -4.35 -12.09
CA TYR A 77 -13.89 -4.41 -10.74
C TYR A 77 -15.36 -4.75 -10.81
N TYR A 78 -15.76 -5.77 -10.09
CA TYR A 78 -17.17 -6.10 -9.91
C TYR A 78 -17.66 -5.51 -8.59
N THR A 79 -18.77 -4.80 -8.62
CA THR A 79 -19.49 -4.33 -7.45
C THR A 79 -20.89 -4.93 -7.42
N SER A 80 -21.31 -5.42 -6.26
CA SER A 80 -22.66 -5.91 -6.07
C SER A 80 -23.68 -4.78 -6.15
N SER A 81 -24.94 -5.12 -6.39
CA SER A 81 -26.07 -4.19 -6.54
C SER A 81 -26.29 -3.22 -5.37
N ASP A 82 -25.68 -3.48 -4.22
CA ASP A 82 -25.80 -2.61 -3.03
C ASP A 82 -24.98 -1.32 -3.15
N ASN A 83 -24.17 -1.17 -4.19
CA ASN A 83 -23.43 0.05 -4.43
C ASN A 83 -24.27 0.98 -5.34
N ALA A 84 -25.18 1.72 -4.74
CA ALA A 84 -26.19 2.60 -5.36
C ALA A 84 -25.60 3.68 -6.28
N SER A 85 -24.28 3.84 -6.35
CA SER A 85 -23.63 4.83 -7.22
C SER A 85 -23.59 4.42 -8.69
N PHE A 86 -23.90 3.14 -9.01
CA PHE A 86 -23.97 2.62 -10.38
C PHE A 86 -25.31 1.95 -10.73
N ASP A 87 -26.35 2.30 -10.01
CA ASP A 87 -27.69 1.86 -10.41
C ASP A 87 -28.04 2.45 -11.80
N VAL A 88 -27.66 1.72 -12.83
CA VAL A 88 -28.23 1.91 -14.17
C VAL A 88 -29.64 1.35 -14.11
N THR A 89 -30.55 2.14 -13.53
CA THR A 89 -32.02 1.92 -13.57
C THR A 89 -32.42 0.43 -13.54
N GLY A 90 -32.47 -0.15 -12.33
CA GLY A 90 -33.15 -1.42 -12.11
C GLY A 90 -32.34 -2.69 -12.38
N ASN A 91 -31.01 -2.60 -12.55
CA ASN A 91 -30.17 -3.79 -12.64
C ASN A 91 -29.75 -4.25 -11.24
N THR A 92 -30.30 -5.37 -10.78
CA THR A 92 -29.99 -5.99 -9.48
C THR A 92 -28.76 -6.90 -9.52
N ASP A 93 -28.14 -7.09 -10.69
CA ASP A 93 -27.13 -8.14 -10.91
C ASP A 93 -25.70 -7.65 -10.67
N GLY A 94 -25.52 -6.42 -10.23
CA GLY A 94 -24.20 -5.81 -10.05
C GLY A 94 -23.62 -5.23 -11.34
N VAL A 95 -22.53 -4.46 -11.21
CA VAL A 95 -21.89 -3.76 -12.32
C VAL A 95 -20.40 -4.11 -12.39
N THR A 96 -19.90 -4.40 -13.58
CA THR A 96 -18.47 -4.54 -13.83
C THR A 96 -17.92 -3.24 -14.44
N ILE A 97 -16.94 -2.65 -13.75
CA ILE A 97 -16.28 -1.44 -14.17
C ILE A 97 -14.92 -1.79 -14.75
N TYR A 98 -14.57 -1.18 -15.86
CA TYR A 98 -13.27 -1.33 -16.49
C TYR A 98 -12.36 -0.16 -16.14
N TYR A 99 -11.12 -0.47 -15.78
CA TYR A 99 -10.09 0.50 -15.44
C TYR A 99 -8.85 0.31 -16.28
N GLN A 100 -8.28 1.42 -16.74
CA GLN A 100 -6.89 1.48 -17.16
C GLN A 100 -6.05 1.90 -15.94
N GLN A 101 -5.03 1.11 -15.62
CA GLN A 101 -4.16 1.36 -14.48
C GLN A 101 -2.95 2.21 -14.87
N GLU A 102 -2.20 2.72 -13.91
CA GLU A 102 -0.95 3.45 -14.09
C GLU A 102 -1.07 4.65 -15.04
N THR A 103 -2.21 5.35 -14.99
CA THR A 103 -2.47 6.55 -15.78
C THR A 103 -2.97 7.68 -14.90
N GLY A 104 -2.47 8.91 -15.17
CA GLY A 104 -2.90 10.10 -14.44
C GLY A 104 -2.45 10.12 -12.98
N THR A 105 -3.00 11.08 -12.24
CA THR A 105 -2.74 11.32 -10.80
C THR A 105 -4.00 11.18 -9.95
N ASP A 106 -5.13 10.91 -10.59
CA ASP A 106 -6.44 10.84 -9.95
C ASP A 106 -7.03 9.45 -10.12
N GLN A 107 -7.87 9.07 -9.19
CA GLN A 107 -8.72 7.90 -9.33
C GLN A 107 -10.14 8.34 -9.71
N ILE A 108 -10.77 7.55 -10.55
CA ILE A 108 -12.21 7.68 -10.84
C ILE A 108 -12.90 6.62 -10.01
N ASP A 109 -13.80 7.04 -9.13
CA ASP A 109 -14.62 6.11 -8.36
C ASP A 109 -15.70 5.48 -9.26
N ALA A 110 -16.40 4.53 -8.68
CA ALA A 110 -17.50 3.85 -9.33
C ALA A 110 -18.65 4.78 -9.76
N GLY A 111 -18.81 5.98 -9.21
CA GLY A 111 -19.79 7.01 -9.59
C GLY A 111 -19.32 7.95 -10.71
N GLY A 112 -18.11 7.72 -11.25
CA GLY A 112 -17.50 8.62 -12.23
C GLY A 112 -16.90 9.89 -11.61
N SER A 113 -16.90 10.00 -10.28
CA SER A 113 -16.29 11.15 -9.58
C SER A 113 -14.77 11.02 -9.59
N VAL A 114 -14.10 12.09 -9.98
CA VAL A 114 -12.64 12.16 -10.00
C VAL A 114 -12.14 12.63 -8.65
N THR A 115 -11.30 11.82 -8.00
CA THR A 115 -10.68 12.15 -6.72
C THR A 115 -9.17 11.96 -6.80
N ALA A 116 -8.41 12.80 -6.09
CA ALA A 116 -6.96 12.64 -6.03
C ALA A 116 -6.59 11.31 -5.37
N VAL A 117 -5.60 10.60 -5.92
CA VAL A 117 -5.05 9.40 -5.32
C VAL A 117 -4.34 9.77 -4.02
N ILE A 118 -4.83 9.25 -2.89
CA ILE A 118 -4.20 9.45 -1.59
C ILE A 118 -3.26 8.27 -1.33
N GLY A 119 -1.97 8.53 -1.48
CA GLY A 119 -0.92 7.57 -1.15
C GLY A 119 -0.35 7.79 0.25
N SER A 120 0.04 6.73 0.92
CA SER A 120 0.78 6.82 2.18
C SER A 120 1.86 5.75 2.27
N ILE A 121 3.00 6.10 2.86
CA ILE A 121 4.09 5.19 3.15
C ILE A 121 4.38 5.29 4.64
N THR A 122 4.43 4.15 5.31
CA THR A 122 4.80 4.09 6.73
C THR A 122 6.04 3.21 6.85
N SER A 123 7.11 3.75 7.47
CA SER A 123 8.29 2.96 7.81
C SER A 123 7.99 2.04 8.99
N GLY A 124 8.78 0.98 9.15
CA GLY A 124 8.85 0.28 10.43
C GLY A 124 9.44 1.16 11.52
N ASP A 125 9.28 0.73 12.77
CA ASP A 125 9.91 1.39 13.92
C ASP A 125 11.43 1.35 13.78
N PHE A 126 12.09 2.44 14.10
CA PHE A 126 13.55 2.54 14.09
C PHE A 126 14.04 3.33 15.29
N ASP A 127 15.24 3.03 15.73
CA ASP A 127 15.98 3.82 16.72
C ASP A 127 17.44 3.99 16.29
N ILE A 128 18.23 4.71 17.10
CA ILE A 128 19.64 4.98 16.81
C ILE A 128 20.59 3.92 17.38
N THR A 129 20.08 2.87 17.98
CA THR A 129 20.89 1.85 18.61
C THR A 129 21.60 1.00 17.56
N GLN A 130 22.93 1.00 17.58
CA GLN A 130 23.72 0.05 16.81
C GLN A 130 23.88 -1.24 17.62
N LYS A 131 23.33 -2.36 17.15
CA LYS A 131 23.70 -3.66 17.71
C LYS A 131 25.16 -3.94 17.43
N ARG A 132 25.98 -3.90 18.47
CA ARG A 132 27.32 -4.48 18.42
C ARG A 132 27.20 -5.99 18.35
N ALA A 133 27.82 -6.61 17.34
CA ALA A 133 28.01 -8.04 17.37
C ALA A 133 28.73 -8.43 18.66
N SER A 134 28.40 -9.56 19.26
CA SER A 134 28.97 -10.07 20.52
C SER A 134 30.50 -10.22 20.51
N THR A 135 31.15 -10.04 19.38
CA THR A 135 32.61 -10.10 19.14
C THR A 135 33.27 -8.73 18.98
N GLY A 136 32.58 -7.62 19.24
CA GLY A 136 33.15 -6.28 19.11
C GLY A 136 33.37 -5.77 17.69
N GLN A 137 33.02 -6.53 16.64
CA GLN A 137 33.06 -6.08 15.26
C GLN A 137 31.76 -5.32 14.92
N VAL A 138 31.93 -4.13 14.36
CA VAL A 138 30.85 -3.38 13.73
C VAL A 138 30.50 -4.13 12.41
N VAL A 139 29.40 -4.85 12.38
CA VAL A 139 28.91 -5.46 11.17
C VAL A 139 28.29 -4.37 10.30
N GLY A 140 28.79 -4.19 9.11
CA GLY A 140 28.73 -3.05 8.21
C GLY A 140 27.40 -2.62 7.62
N THR A 141 26.26 -2.80 8.28
CA THR A 141 25.02 -2.05 8.01
C THR A 141 24.37 -1.74 9.33
N PRO A 142 24.03 -0.48 9.64
CA PRO A 142 23.27 -0.18 10.85
C PRO A 142 21.94 -0.93 10.74
N ASP A 143 21.76 -1.92 11.63
CA ASP A 143 20.44 -2.48 11.88
C ASP A 143 19.66 -1.39 12.63
N LEU A 144 18.81 -0.67 11.92
CA LEU A 144 17.99 0.39 12.49
C LEU A 144 16.90 -0.15 13.44
N ARG A 145 16.86 -1.47 13.65
CA ARG A 145 16.02 -2.10 14.65
C ARG A 145 16.76 -2.11 15.98
N GLY A 146 16.68 -1.01 16.70
CA GLY A 146 17.22 -0.93 18.04
C GLY A 146 16.36 -1.65 19.07
N ASP A 147 16.88 -1.74 20.27
CA ASP A 147 16.22 -2.31 21.44
C ASP A 147 15.45 -1.27 22.26
N GLY A 148 15.44 0.00 21.82
CA GLY A 148 14.74 1.10 22.49
C GLY A 148 15.44 1.62 23.74
N GLU A 149 16.72 1.32 23.94
CA GLU A 149 17.48 1.77 25.13
C GLU A 149 17.86 3.25 25.07
N TYR A 150 17.83 3.87 23.89
CA TYR A 150 18.29 5.23 23.69
C TYR A 150 17.15 6.17 23.29
N ILE A 151 17.20 7.39 23.84
CA ILE A 151 16.28 8.46 23.44
C ILE A 151 16.87 9.20 22.25
N MET A 152 16.15 9.19 21.13
CA MET A 152 16.50 9.93 19.94
C MET A 152 15.85 11.32 19.94
N ARG A 153 16.64 12.36 19.65
CA ARG A 153 16.14 13.71 19.41
C ARG A 153 16.30 14.06 17.93
N ILE A 154 15.20 14.31 17.25
CA ILE A 154 15.21 14.82 15.88
C ILE A 154 15.11 16.35 15.95
N SER A 155 16.16 17.04 15.52
CA SER A 155 16.21 18.52 15.51
C SER A 155 15.89 19.11 14.16
N ARG A 156 15.99 18.33 13.09
CA ARG A 156 15.70 18.78 11.72
C ARG A 156 15.23 17.59 10.88
N PHE A 157 14.22 17.82 10.06
CA PHE A 157 13.78 16.95 8.99
C PHE A 157 13.66 17.77 7.73
N ILE A 158 14.26 17.30 6.64
CA ILE A 158 14.17 17.94 5.33
C ILE A 158 13.62 16.86 4.39
N PRO A 159 12.34 16.97 3.97
CA PRO A 159 11.81 16.07 2.97
C PRO A 159 12.46 16.37 1.62
N ASP A 160 12.88 15.34 0.90
CA ASP A 160 13.44 15.44 -0.43
C ASP A 160 12.45 14.84 -1.43
N PHE A 161 11.82 15.69 -2.23
CA PHE A 161 10.87 15.28 -3.26
C PHE A 161 11.44 15.62 -4.64
N ILE A 162 11.46 14.65 -5.53
CA ILE A 162 11.84 14.86 -6.94
C ILE A 162 10.81 15.77 -7.63
N SER A 163 9.53 15.54 -7.33
CA SER A 163 8.44 16.41 -7.76
C SER A 163 7.29 16.33 -6.75
N GLN A 164 6.58 17.40 -6.55
CA GLN A 164 5.43 17.45 -5.67
C GLN A 164 4.25 18.15 -6.36
N THR A 165 3.12 17.45 -6.40
CA THR A 165 1.84 18.02 -6.83
C THR A 165 0.87 17.93 -5.66
N GLY A 166 0.38 19.08 -5.19
CA GLY A 166 -0.48 19.16 -4.01
C GLY A 166 0.30 19.11 -2.68
N ASN A 167 -0.43 19.03 -1.58
CA ASN A 167 0.14 19.06 -0.24
C ASN A 167 0.51 17.65 0.24
N THR A 168 1.67 17.55 0.85
CA THR A 168 2.14 16.31 1.49
C THR A 168 2.17 16.48 3.00
N ALA A 169 1.72 15.48 3.74
CA ALA A 169 1.80 15.46 5.19
C ALA A 169 2.82 14.41 5.66
N VAL A 170 3.77 14.84 6.46
CA VAL A 170 4.73 13.94 7.12
C VAL A 170 4.31 13.76 8.57
N LYS A 171 4.10 12.51 8.98
CA LYS A 171 3.68 12.15 10.33
C LYS A 171 4.82 11.43 11.04
N PHE A 172 5.29 12.00 12.15
CA PHE A 172 6.20 11.32 13.07
C PHE A 172 5.40 10.67 14.19
N LYS A 173 5.53 9.37 14.29
CA LYS A 173 4.96 8.57 15.36
C LYS A 173 6.07 8.22 16.33
N THR A 174 5.98 8.70 17.56
CA THR A 174 7.03 8.56 18.57
C THR A 174 6.51 7.84 19.80
N ARG A 175 7.37 7.04 20.42
CA ARG A 175 7.15 6.39 21.72
C ARG A 175 8.33 6.64 22.61
N ILE A 176 8.07 6.87 23.90
CA ILE A 176 9.14 7.03 24.92
C ILE A 176 9.69 5.66 25.31
N TYR A 177 8.82 4.65 25.35
CA TYR A 177 9.16 3.25 25.61
C TYR A 177 8.43 2.35 24.60
N PRO A 178 8.92 1.14 24.32
CA PRO A 178 8.30 0.23 23.35
C PRO A 178 6.79 0.01 23.54
N ASN A 179 6.33 -0.02 24.80
CA ASN A 179 4.93 -0.23 25.17
C ASN A 179 4.17 1.05 25.54
N SER A 180 4.78 2.24 25.38
CA SER A 180 4.10 3.50 25.68
C SER A 180 3.11 3.89 24.57
N THR A 181 2.16 4.74 24.94
CA THR A 181 1.22 5.31 23.98
C THR A 181 1.96 6.10 22.90
N GLU A 182 1.62 5.83 21.65
CA GLU A 182 2.16 6.52 20.49
C GLU A 182 1.71 7.98 20.47
N GLN A 183 2.64 8.87 20.24
CA GLN A 183 2.37 10.28 20.01
C GLN A 183 2.63 10.59 18.53
N THR A 184 1.71 11.30 17.91
CA THR A 184 1.81 11.67 16.49
C THR A 184 1.98 13.17 16.36
N THR A 185 3.03 13.59 15.66
CA THR A 185 3.25 14.98 15.23
C THR A 185 3.16 15.04 13.72
N THR A 186 2.34 15.95 13.18
CA THR A 186 2.12 16.10 11.73
C THR A 186 2.73 17.42 11.25
N PHE A 187 3.47 17.35 10.16
CA PHE A 187 4.01 18.50 9.43
C PHE A 187 3.42 18.51 8.03
N SER A 188 2.90 19.64 7.59
CA SER A 188 2.40 19.82 6.22
C SER A 188 3.45 20.51 5.36
N CYS A 189 3.74 19.91 4.21
CA CYS A 189 4.61 20.47 3.19
C CYS A 189 3.72 20.90 2.02
N SER A 190 3.64 22.21 1.75
CA SER A 190 2.91 22.73 0.59
C SER A 190 3.80 22.71 -0.65
N SER A 191 3.21 22.46 -1.81
CA SER A 191 3.85 22.73 -3.09
C SER A 191 4.02 24.25 -3.24
N SER A 192 5.23 24.69 -3.55
CA SER A 192 5.54 26.08 -3.93
C SER A 192 5.13 26.35 -5.37
#